data_b640c98b6318a83ed2c9c0957e0e2e1c
#
_entry.id   b640c98b6318a83ed2c9c0957e0e2e1c
#
_cell.length_a   1.000
_cell.length_b   1.000
_cell.length_c   1.000
_cell.angle_alpha   90.00
_cell.angle_beta   90.00
_cell.angle_gamma   90.00
#
_symmetry.space_group_name_H-M   'P 1'
#
loop_
_entity.id
_entity.type
_entity.pdbx_description
1 polymer ?
#
loop_
_entity_poly.entity_id
_entity_poly.type
_entity_poly.pdbx_seq_one_letter_code
_entity_poly.pdbx_strand_id
1 'polypeptide(L)'
;MAIVSDTPGTTTDPVEKTLEIARLGPVVLLDTAGVDDEGALGEQRVERTLQVMRRVDMALLVTDGAAWGEHEAWLAGQLHKLGIPFALVRNKADMPGATAAGSRPAGLDPSVPVISVSARSGQGLDELCDVMLALVPERARKEPPLLNDLLPPDGLAVMVVPIDTGAPQGRLILPQVQAIRDCLDGEKLSLVVTNTELSAALNSLKRPPDLVVCDSQVVHEVNRLTPLGIPMTTFSILMARFKGDLSLLARGAAALKRLKPGDDVLIQEACSHHPQKDDIGRIKLPRLLCKLAGGELNISVAAGKEFTFYPQPYKAVVHCGGCVITRGQMLARIRAAAASGCPITNYGMAISMAQGVLQRTLSPFPEALRAFEEELAAPHGAD
;
A
#
# COMPACT_ATOMS: atom_id res chain seq x y z
N MET A 1 -21.21 -12.35 -2.35
CA MET A 1 -21.48 -13.72 -1.88
C MET A 1 -20.90 -14.64 -2.94
N ALA A 2 -19.93 -15.51 -2.61
CA ALA A 2 -19.45 -16.50 -3.57
C ALA A 2 -20.62 -17.42 -3.93
N ILE A 3 -20.78 -17.75 -5.21
CA ILE A 3 -21.81 -18.67 -5.66
C ILE A 3 -21.33 -20.09 -5.28
N VAL A 4 -22.10 -20.80 -4.47
CA VAL A 4 -21.84 -22.20 -4.15
C VAL A 4 -22.59 -23.05 -5.19
N SER A 5 -21.87 -23.90 -5.90
CA SER A 5 -22.40 -24.79 -6.93
C SER A 5 -21.73 -26.16 -6.85
N ASP A 6 -22.45 -27.20 -7.23
CA ASP A 6 -21.90 -28.54 -7.39
C ASP A 6 -21.07 -28.69 -8.68
N THR A 7 -21.05 -27.65 -9.52
CA THR A 7 -20.32 -27.65 -10.78
C THR A 7 -18.93 -27.04 -10.59
N PRO A 8 -17.84 -27.75 -10.92
CA PRO A 8 -16.49 -27.20 -10.95
C PRO A 8 -16.38 -25.95 -11.84
N GLY A 9 -15.52 -24.99 -11.48
CA GLY A 9 -15.28 -23.81 -12.31
C GLY A 9 -16.35 -22.70 -12.21
N THR A 10 -17.15 -22.64 -11.15
CA THR A 10 -18.23 -21.65 -10.97
C THR A 10 -17.70 -20.24 -10.73
N THR A 11 -16.52 -20.06 -10.13
CA THR A 11 -15.90 -18.77 -9.87
C THR A 11 -15.09 -18.32 -11.09
N THR A 12 -15.52 -17.28 -11.78
CA THR A 12 -14.83 -16.73 -12.96
C THR A 12 -13.97 -15.52 -12.66
N ASP A 13 -14.36 -14.70 -11.69
CA ASP A 13 -13.64 -13.50 -11.26
C ASP A 13 -13.26 -13.60 -9.77
N PRO A 14 -12.09 -13.08 -9.37
CA PRO A 14 -11.69 -13.07 -7.96
C PRO A 14 -12.71 -12.32 -7.10
N VAL A 15 -13.23 -12.98 -6.07
CA VAL A 15 -14.20 -12.39 -5.15
C VAL A 15 -13.46 -11.92 -3.91
N GLU A 16 -13.51 -10.61 -3.64
CA GLU A 16 -12.96 -10.03 -2.42
C GLU A 16 -14.00 -10.03 -1.30
N LYS A 17 -13.65 -10.54 -0.14
CA LYS A 17 -14.50 -10.51 1.05
C LYS A 17 -13.69 -10.09 2.28
N THR A 18 -14.07 -8.97 2.88
CA THR A 18 -13.52 -8.54 4.16
C THR A 18 -14.27 -9.23 5.30
N LEU A 19 -13.54 -9.80 6.24
CA LEU A 19 -14.08 -10.40 7.46
C LEU A 19 -13.06 -10.27 8.59
N GLU A 20 -13.55 -10.39 9.82
CA GLU A 20 -12.72 -10.45 11.00
C GLU A 20 -12.55 -11.92 11.43
N ILE A 21 -11.32 -12.38 11.49
CA ILE A 21 -10.99 -13.72 11.99
C ILE A 21 -10.44 -13.56 13.41
N ALA A 22 -11.07 -14.27 14.36
CA ALA A 22 -10.59 -14.26 15.74
C ALA A 22 -9.08 -14.55 15.80
N ARG A 23 -8.33 -13.76 16.59
CA ARG A 23 -6.87 -13.84 16.76
C ARG A 23 -6.02 -13.30 15.59
N LEU A 24 -6.56 -13.20 14.37
CA LEU A 24 -5.89 -12.60 13.19
C LEU A 24 -6.27 -11.12 12.99
N GLY A 25 -7.47 -10.73 13.45
CA GLY A 25 -8.03 -9.41 13.17
C GLY A 25 -8.71 -9.32 11.79
N PRO A 26 -8.84 -8.12 11.24
CA PRO A 26 -9.47 -7.90 9.95
C PRO A 26 -8.61 -8.46 8.81
N VAL A 27 -9.22 -9.29 7.97
CA VAL A 27 -8.58 -9.89 6.79
C VAL A 27 -9.42 -9.64 5.54
N VAL A 28 -8.75 -9.61 4.40
CA VAL A 28 -9.39 -9.62 3.08
C VAL A 28 -9.12 -10.97 2.43
N LEU A 29 -10.14 -11.79 2.31
CA LEU A 29 -10.07 -13.03 1.56
C LEU A 29 -10.24 -12.73 0.06
N LEU A 30 -9.34 -13.28 -0.74
CA LEU A 30 -9.40 -13.25 -2.19
C LEU A 30 -9.63 -14.68 -2.67
N ASP A 31 -10.87 -14.98 -3.06
CA ASP A 31 -11.22 -16.26 -3.65
C ASP A 31 -10.82 -16.26 -5.13
N THR A 32 -10.06 -17.28 -5.55
CA THR A 32 -9.58 -17.43 -6.93
C THR A 32 -10.31 -18.54 -7.64
N ALA A 33 -10.50 -18.42 -8.95
CA ALA A 33 -10.99 -19.53 -9.74
C ALA A 33 -10.04 -20.72 -9.69
N GLY A 34 -10.57 -21.95 -9.75
CA GLY A 34 -9.77 -23.16 -9.92
C GLY A 34 -8.91 -23.07 -11.19
N VAL A 35 -7.73 -23.69 -11.14
CA VAL A 35 -6.77 -23.69 -12.28
C VAL A 35 -6.85 -24.98 -13.12
N ASP A 36 -7.89 -25.75 -12.95
CA ASP A 36 -8.05 -27.11 -13.49
C ASP A 36 -8.65 -27.12 -14.90
N ASP A 37 -9.00 -25.94 -15.49
CA ASP A 37 -9.63 -25.87 -16.79
C ASP A 37 -8.60 -25.78 -17.93
N GLU A 38 -8.81 -26.57 -18.98
CA GLU A 38 -8.02 -26.57 -20.21
C GLU A 38 -8.54 -25.55 -21.22
N GLY A 39 -7.64 -24.97 -22.03
CA GLY A 39 -7.95 -24.04 -23.12
C GLY A 39 -7.77 -22.56 -22.81
N ALA A 40 -8.17 -21.68 -23.75
CA ALA A 40 -7.97 -20.23 -23.66
C ALA A 40 -8.59 -19.57 -22.41
N LEU A 41 -9.64 -20.15 -21.85
CA LEU A 41 -10.25 -19.70 -20.59
C LEU A 41 -9.36 -20.08 -19.38
N GLY A 42 -8.68 -21.24 -19.44
CA GLY A 42 -7.73 -21.68 -18.43
C GLY A 42 -6.51 -20.76 -18.35
N GLU A 43 -5.94 -20.34 -19.46
CA GLU A 43 -4.81 -19.40 -19.51
C GLU A 43 -5.15 -18.05 -18.84
N GLN A 44 -6.33 -17.51 -19.11
CA GLN A 44 -6.80 -16.27 -18.49
C GLN A 44 -7.00 -16.41 -16.98
N ARG A 45 -7.51 -17.56 -16.52
CA ARG A 45 -7.68 -17.85 -15.07
C ARG A 45 -6.35 -17.98 -14.37
N VAL A 46 -5.38 -18.66 -14.96
CA VAL A 46 -4.01 -18.77 -14.47
C VAL A 46 -3.37 -17.38 -14.34
N GLU A 47 -3.50 -16.53 -15.36
CA GLU A 47 -2.95 -15.17 -15.29
C GLU A 47 -3.60 -14.35 -14.18
N ARG A 48 -4.93 -14.40 -14.03
CA ARG A 48 -5.66 -13.74 -12.92
C ARG A 48 -5.22 -14.26 -11.56
N THR A 49 -5.05 -15.58 -11.41
CA THR A 49 -4.56 -16.18 -10.17
C THR A 49 -3.16 -15.68 -9.82
N LEU A 50 -2.25 -15.60 -10.79
CA LEU A 50 -0.91 -15.03 -10.60
C LEU A 50 -0.96 -13.54 -10.21
N GLN A 51 -1.88 -12.78 -10.78
CA GLN A 51 -2.10 -11.36 -10.40
C GLN A 51 -2.58 -11.26 -8.94
N VAL A 52 -3.51 -12.14 -8.51
CA VAL A 52 -3.97 -12.19 -7.12
C VAL A 52 -2.83 -12.58 -6.18
N MET A 53 -2.03 -13.59 -6.53
CA MET A 53 -0.87 -14.02 -5.72
C MET A 53 0.08 -12.87 -5.40
N ARG A 54 0.34 -11.97 -6.34
CA ARG A 54 1.22 -10.80 -6.12
C ARG A 54 0.67 -9.77 -5.12
N ARG A 55 -0.59 -9.93 -4.70
CA ARG A 55 -1.33 -8.96 -3.87
C ARG A 55 -1.58 -9.46 -2.46
N VAL A 56 -1.29 -10.74 -2.17
CA VAL A 56 -1.60 -11.36 -0.89
C VAL A 56 -0.37 -11.44 0.03
N ASP A 57 -0.62 -11.44 1.33
CA ASP A 57 0.43 -11.59 2.34
C ASP A 57 0.70 -13.06 2.65
N MET A 58 -0.29 -13.94 2.43
CA MET A 58 -0.20 -15.39 2.55
C MET A 58 -1.24 -16.07 1.66
N ALA A 59 -1.10 -17.37 1.40
CA ALA A 59 -2.04 -18.15 0.63
C ALA A 59 -2.45 -19.44 1.36
N LEU A 60 -3.66 -19.91 1.07
CA LEU A 60 -4.14 -21.23 1.43
C LEU A 60 -4.36 -22.02 0.14
N LEU A 61 -3.57 -23.06 -0.09
CA LEU A 61 -3.78 -23.96 -1.21
C LEU A 61 -4.75 -25.05 -0.74
N VAL A 62 -6.01 -24.93 -1.19
CA VAL A 62 -7.09 -25.81 -0.74
C VAL A 62 -7.29 -26.94 -1.74
N THR A 63 -7.25 -28.20 -1.25
CA THR A 63 -7.47 -29.39 -2.05
C THR A 63 -8.64 -30.21 -1.52
N ASP A 64 -9.24 -31.01 -2.39
CA ASP A 64 -10.24 -31.99 -2.02
C ASP A 64 -9.55 -33.29 -1.56
N GLY A 65 -9.51 -33.53 -0.27
CA GLY A 65 -8.94 -34.72 0.31
C GLY A 65 -7.47 -34.96 -0.04
N ALA A 66 -7.17 -36.03 -0.78
CA ALA A 66 -5.82 -36.45 -1.14
C ALA A 66 -5.31 -35.91 -2.46
N ALA A 67 -6.12 -35.10 -3.17
CA ALA A 67 -5.76 -34.60 -4.47
C ALA A 67 -4.45 -33.78 -4.41
N TRP A 68 -3.46 -34.22 -5.16
CA TRP A 68 -2.20 -33.53 -5.38
C TRP A 68 -1.66 -33.94 -6.74
N GLY A 69 -1.75 -33.04 -7.68
CA GLY A 69 -1.35 -33.23 -9.06
C GLY A 69 -0.37 -32.17 -9.55
N GLU A 70 -0.26 -32.06 -10.85
CA GLU A 70 0.64 -31.11 -11.50
C GLU A 70 0.21 -29.66 -11.24
N HIS A 71 -1.09 -29.39 -11.16
CA HIS A 71 -1.63 -28.05 -10.91
C HIS A 71 -1.30 -27.55 -9.51
N GLU A 72 -1.51 -28.37 -8.47
CA GLU A 72 -1.18 -28.03 -7.09
C GLU A 72 0.34 -27.84 -6.92
N ALA A 73 1.14 -28.73 -7.51
CA ALA A 73 2.59 -28.65 -7.48
C ALA A 73 3.09 -27.35 -8.18
N TRP A 74 2.49 -27.01 -9.32
CA TRP A 74 2.81 -25.78 -10.03
C TRP A 74 2.45 -24.54 -9.21
N LEU A 75 1.24 -24.48 -8.62
CA LEU A 75 0.81 -23.37 -7.76
C LEU A 75 1.74 -23.21 -6.55
N ALA A 76 2.08 -24.29 -5.87
CA ALA A 76 3.03 -24.28 -4.76
C ALA A 76 4.40 -23.73 -5.20
N GLY A 77 4.87 -24.13 -6.39
CA GLY A 77 6.09 -23.61 -7.01
C GLY A 77 6.02 -22.12 -7.30
N GLN A 78 4.88 -21.58 -7.76
CA GLN A 78 4.71 -20.14 -7.98
C GLN A 78 4.70 -19.36 -6.67
N LEU A 79 3.98 -19.85 -5.64
CA LEU A 79 3.98 -19.23 -4.31
C LEU A 79 5.39 -19.16 -3.71
N HIS A 80 6.15 -20.24 -3.84
CA HIS A 80 7.54 -20.30 -3.39
C HIS A 80 8.43 -19.30 -4.13
N LYS A 81 8.35 -19.23 -5.48
CA LYS A 81 9.09 -18.24 -6.30
C LYS A 81 8.78 -16.81 -5.94
N LEU A 82 7.53 -16.52 -5.58
CA LEU A 82 7.08 -15.18 -5.17
C LEU A 82 7.40 -14.87 -3.69
N GLY A 83 7.92 -15.84 -2.94
CA GLY A 83 8.20 -15.70 -1.51
C GLY A 83 6.94 -15.49 -0.67
N ILE A 84 5.80 -16.03 -1.10
CA ILE A 84 4.52 -15.95 -0.40
C ILE A 84 4.40 -17.15 0.51
N PRO A 85 4.31 -16.96 1.84
CA PRO A 85 4.08 -18.08 2.76
C PRO A 85 2.70 -18.69 2.49
N PHE A 86 2.62 -20.01 2.55
CA PHE A 86 1.36 -20.71 2.30
C PHE A 86 1.23 -21.99 3.12
N ALA A 87 0.00 -22.48 3.27
CA ALA A 87 -0.32 -23.78 3.82
C ALA A 87 -1.11 -24.61 2.81
N LEU A 88 -0.91 -25.92 2.83
CA LEU A 88 -1.78 -26.88 2.15
C LEU A 88 -2.93 -27.23 3.09
N VAL A 89 -4.16 -26.98 2.64
CA VAL A 89 -5.40 -27.26 3.38
C VAL A 89 -6.15 -28.37 2.66
N ARG A 90 -6.27 -29.52 3.30
CA ARG A 90 -7.07 -30.63 2.82
C ARG A 90 -8.48 -30.53 3.39
N ASN A 91 -9.40 -30.13 2.55
CA ASN A 91 -10.81 -30.00 2.95
C ASN A 91 -11.53 -31.34 2.87
N LYS A 92 -12.78 -31.36 3.34
CA LYS A 92 -13.65 -32.54 3.39
C LYS A 92 -13.11 -33.66 4.27
N ALA A 93 -12.46 -33.34 5.37
CA ALA A 93 -11.92 -34.33 6.32
C ALA A 93 -13.01 -35.21 6.98
N ASP A 94 -14.28 -34.83 6.88
CA ASP A 94 -15.45 -35.58 7.32
C ASP A 94 -15.89 -36.67 6.36
N MET A 95 -15.33 -36.75 5.15
CA MET A 95 -15.71 -37.76 4.16
C MET A 95 -15.03 -39.09 4.42
N PRO A 96 -15.73 -40.27 4.18
CA PRO A 96 -15.10 -41.55 4.22
C PRO A 96 -13.93 -41.66 3.23
N GLY A 97 -12.77 -42.12 3.70
CA GLY A 97 -11.56 -42.20 2.88
C GLY A 97 -10.73 -40.95 2.86
N ALA A 98 -11.09 -39.93 3.67
CA ALA A 98 -10.22 -38.78 3.84
C ALA A 98 -8.81 -39.22 4.25
N THR A 99 -7.80 -38.61 3.62
CA THR A 99 -6.40 -38.98 3.89
C THR A 99 -6.06 -38.66 5.35
N ALA A 100 -5.27 -39.56 5.96
CA ALA A 100 -4.85 -39.39 7.35
C ALA A 100 -4.28 -38.01 7.60
N ALA A 101 -4.68 -37.39 8.70
CA ALA A 101 -4.19 -36.06 9.08
C ALA A 101 -2.66 -36.07 9.08
N GLY A 102 -2.05 -35.06 8.40
CA GLY A 102 -0.61 -34.91 8.36
C GLY A 102 0.16 -35.67 7.28
N SER A 103 -0.49 -36.50 6.43
CA SER A 103 0.22 -37.11 5.29
C SER A 103 0.64 -35.98 4.31
N ARG A 104 1.92 -35.95 3.99
CA ARG A 104 2.50 -34.91 3.10
C ARG A 104 2.57 -35.43 1.66
N PRO A 105 2.13 -34.62 0.66
CA PRO A 105 2.33 -34.97 -0.75
C PRO A 105 3.81 -35.08 -1.10
N ALA A 106 4.14 -35.99 -2.02
CA ALA A 106 5.50 -36.05 -2.57
C ALA A 106 5.82 -34.77 -3.33
N GLY A 107 7.01 -34.21 -3.10
CA GLY A 107 7.47 -32.97 -3.74
C GLY A 107 7.03 -31.68 -3.08
N LEU A 108 6.18 -31.70 -2.07
CA LEU A 108 5.88 -30.50 -1.28
C LEU A 108 7.02 -30.21 -0.29
N ASP A 109 7.49 -28.94 -0.28
CA ASP A 109 8.53 -28.47 0.63
C ASP A 109 8.20 -28.87 2.09
N PRO A 110 9.15 -29.48 2.85
CA PRO A 110 8.95 -29.86 4.24
C PRO A 110 8.54 -28.73 5.19
N SER A 111 8.86 -27.49 4.87
CA SER A 111 8.50 -26.32 5.69
C SER A 111 7.03 -25.89 5.54
N VAL A 112 6.35 -26.32 4.48
CA VAL A 112 4.95 -25.95 4.24
C VAL A 112 4.02 -26.71 5.18
N PRO A 113 3.20 -26.05 6.01
CA PRO A 113 2.21 -26.71 6.86
C PRO A 113 1.15 -27.45 6.03
N VAL A 114 0.74 -28.64 6.50
CA VAL A 114 -0.36 -29.43 5.91
C VAL A 114 -1.41 -29.67 6.98
N ILE A 115 -2.64 -29.22 6.72
CA ILE A 115 -3.75 -29.27 7.67
C ILE A 115 -4.95 -29.94 7.01
N SER A 116 -5.65 -30.77 7.77
CA SER A 116 -6.92 -31.37 7.35
C SER A 116 -8.08 -30.66 8.03
N VAL A 117 -9.04 -30.18 7.26
CA VAL A 117 -10.21 -29.45 7.75
C VAL A 117 -11.50 -30.02 7.15
N SER A 118 -12.60 -29.77 7.81
CA SER A 118 -13.93 -29.91 7.22
C SER A 118 -14.66 -28.56 7.33
N ALA A 119 -14.83 -27.89 6.22
CA ALA A 119 -15.61 -26.67 6.17
C ALA A 119 -17.09 -26.88 6.54
N ARG A 120 -17.58 -28.13 6.42
CA ARG A 120 -18.95 -28.50 6.75
C ARG A 120 -19.16 -28.68 8.25
N SER A 121 -18.25 -29.37 8.93
CA SER A 121 -18.37 -29.68 10.37
C SER A 121 -17.65 -28.69 11.27
N GLY A 122 -16.77 -27.87 10.72
CA GLY A 122 -15.89 -26.97 11.48
C GLY A 122 -14.63 -27.66 12.03
N GLN A 123 -14.42 -28.95 11.79
CA GLN A 123 -13.25 -29.69 12.24
C GLN A 123 -11.96 -29.07 11.68
N GLY A 124 -10.94 -28.88 12.51
CA GLY A 124 -9.61 -28.38 12.12
C GLY A 124 -9.53 -26.87 11.84
N LEU A 125 -10.63 -26.11 11.99
CA LEU A 125 -10.61 -24.66 11.71
C LEU A 125 -9.79 -23.88 12.74
N ASP A 126 -9.78 -24.27 14.01
CA ASP A 126 -8.95 -23.62 15.03
C ASP A 126 -7.46 -23.82 14.75
N GLU A 127 -7.06 -25.06 14.37
CA GLU A 127 -5.69 -25.36 13.95
C GLU A 127 -5.30 -24.58 12.69
N LEU A 128 -6.23 -24.44 11.72
CA LEU A 128 -6.01 -23.61 10.55
C LEU A 128 -5.76 -22.14 10.95
N CYS A 129 -6.52 -21.59 11.89
CA CYS A 129 -6.29 -20.23 12.39
C CYS A 129 -4.91 -20.10 13.04
N ASP A 130 -4.46 -21.09 13.81
CA ASP A 130 -3.12 -21.06 14.43
C ASP A 130 -2.01 -21.10 13.38
N VAL A 131 -2.16 -21.91 12.34
CA VAL A 131 -1.21 -21.95 11.23
C VAL A 131 -1.25 -20.65 10.42
N MET A 132 -2.40 -20.09 10.15
CA MET A 132 -2.50 -18.78 9.50
C MET A 132 -1.76 -17.72 10.31
N LEU A 133 -1.96 -17.68 11.63
CA LEU A 133 -1.21 -16.80 12.53
C LEU A 133 0.30 -17.01 12.44
N ALA A 134 0.77 -18.24 12.36
CA ALA A 134 2.19 -18.55 12.23
C ALA A 134 2.77 -18.12 10.87
N LEU A 135 1.99 -18.25 9.80
CA LEU A 135 2.39 -17.92 8.42
C LEU A 135 2.35 -16.43 8.12
N VAL A 136 1.44 -15.67 8.76
CA VAL A 136 1.36 -14.22 8.51
C VAL A 136 2.72 -13.57 8.77
N PRO A 137 3.36 -12.94 7.78
CA PRO A 137 4.64 -12.28 7.95
C PRO A 137 4.57 -11.22 9.06
N GLU A 138 5.65 -11.04 9.82
CA GLU A 138 5.71 -10.02 10.87
C GLU A 138 5.36 -8.61 10.36
N ARG A 139 5.75 -8.32 9.12
CA ARG A 139 5.40 -7.07 8.41
C ARG A 139 3.88 -6.86 8.19
N ALA A 140 3.10 -7.95 8.17
CA ALA A 140 1.64 -7.89 8.05
C ALA A 140 0.94 -7.92 9.41
N ARG A 141 1.62 -8.41 10.47
CA ARG A 141 1.10 -8.41 11.84
C ARG A 141 1.25 -7.08 12.55
N LYS A 142 2.38 -6.40 12.29
CA LYS A 142 2.68 -5.10 12.88
C LYS A 142 2.58 -4.05 11.80
N GLU A 143 1.46 -3.36 11.76
CA GLU A 143 1.40 -2.11 11.00
C GLU A 143 2.44 -1.16 11.60
N PRO A 144 3.31 -0.55 10.78
CA PRO A 144 4.21 0.47 11.30
C PRO A 144 3.36 1.60 11.89
N PRO A 145 3.79 2.23 12.98
CA PRO A 145 3.07 3.36 13.53
C PRO A 145 2.94 4.46 12.46
N LEU A 146 1.83 5.17 12.47
CA LEU A 146 1.61 6.24 11.50
C LEU A 146 2.36 7.51 11.92
N LEU A 147 2.16 7.96 13.18
CA LEU A 147 2.82 9.15 13.73
C LEU A 147 3.06 9.12 15.25
N ASN A 148 2.43 8.23 16.00
CA ASN A 148 2.51 8.27 17.47
C ASN A 148 3.93 8.05 18.01
N ASP A 149 4.78 7.32 17.29
CA ASP A 149 6.19 7.10 17.59
C ASP A 149 7.10 8.33 17.32
N LEU A 150 6.58 9.31 16.57
CA LEU A 150 7.26 10.59 16.34
C LEU A 150 7.04 11.58 17.48
N LEU A 151 6.14 11.27 18.39
CA LEU A 151 5.75 12.14 19.50
C LEU A 151 6.30 11.60 20.83
N PRO A 152 6.83 12.47 21.71
CA PRO A 152 7.21 12.06 23.06
C PRO A 152 5.97 11.62 23.88
N PRO A 153 6.14 11.02 25.08
CA PRO A 153 5.05 10.90 26.03
C PRO A 153 4.34 12.24 26.23
N ASP A 154 3.01 12.25 26.30
CA ASP A 154 2.17 13.47 26.37
C ASP A 154 2.40 14.46 25.20
N GLY A 155 2.94 13.96 24.08
CA GLY A 155 3.22 14.76 22.88
C GLY A 155 1.96 15.31 22.24
N LEU A 156 2.09 16.49 21.62
CA LEU A 156 1.00 17.20 20.93
C LEU A 156 1.30 17.29 19.44
N ALA A 157 0.40 16.72 18.63
CA ALA A 157 0.36 16.95 17.19
C ALA A 157 -0.72 18.01 16.84
N VAL A 158 -0.34 19.00 16.03
CA VAL A 158 -1.29 19.92 15.39
C VAL A 158 -1.54 19.44 13.96
N MET A 159 -2.77 19.10 13.66
CA MET A 159 -3.20 18.58 12.35
C MET A 159 -3.93 19.67 11.57
N VAL A 160 -3.38 20.07 10.45
CA VAL A 160 -3.92 21.15 9.62
C VAL A 160 -4.68 20.54 8.44
N VAL A 161 -5.99 20.68 8.48
CA VAL A 161 -6.94 20.10 7.53
C VAL A 161 -7.67 21.22 6.79
N PRO A 162 -7.36 21.46 5.51
CA PRO A 162 -8.08 22.46 4.73
C PRO A 162 -9.52 22.02 4.49
N ILE A 163 -10.43 22.97 4.39
CA ILE A 163 -11.79 22.71 3.91
C ILE A 163 -11.71 22.57 2.40
N ASP A 164 -11.77 21.33 1.92
CA ASP A 164 -11.65 20.98 0.52
C ASP A 164 -13.02 20.59 -0.06
N THR A 165 -13.29 21.04 -1.27
CA THR A 165 -14.49 20.64 -2.04
C THR A 165 -14.44 19.17 -2.49
N GLY A 166 -13.27 18.56 -2.48
CA GLY A 166 -13.06 17.14 -2.79
C GLY A 166 -13.46 16.18 -1.65
N ALA A 167 -13.54 16.67 -0.41
CA ALA A 167 -14.02 15.88 0.72
C ALA A 167 -15.55 16.01 0.86
N PRO A 168 -16.31 14.92 1.10
CA PRO A 168 -17.73 15.04 1.38
C PRO A 168 -17.97 15.95 2.59
N GLN A 169 -18.95 16.84 2.50
CA GLN A 169 -19.29 17.74 3.59
C GLN A 169 -19.53 16.98 4.91
N GLY A 170 -18.95 17.47 6.00
CA GLY A 170 -19.04 16.86 7.33
C GLY A 170 -18.17 15.63 7.55
N ARG A 171 -17.18 15.35 6.67
CA ARG A 171 -16.27 14.21 6.80
C ARG A 171 -14.81 14.63 6.66
N LEU A 172 -13.94 13.89 7.36
CA LEU A 172 -12.51 13.90 7.13
C LEU A 172 -12.16 12.79 6.15
N ILE A 173 -11.05 12.94 5.42
CA ILE A 173 -10.53 11.88 4.54
C ILE A 173 -9.77 10.83 5.36
N LEU A 174 -9.65 9.63 4.82
CA LEU A 174 -9.07 8.48 5.53
C LEU A 174 -7.71 8.75 6.20
N PRO A 175 -6.71 9.38 5.54
CA PRO A 175 -5.41 9.66 6.18
C PRO A 175 -5.51 10.55 7.42
N GLN A 176 -6.44 11.51 7.42
CA GLN A 176 -6.67 12.42 8.54
C GLN A 176 -7.30 11.67 9.72
N VAL A 177 -8.33 10.84 9.46
CA VAL A 177 -8.97 10.01 10.48
C VAL A 177 -7.98 9.01 11.08
N GLN A 178 -7.16 8.35 10.27
CA GLN A 178 -6.15 7.41 10.74
C GLN A 178 -5.08 8.10 11.60
N ALA A 179 -4.63 9.30 11.23
CA ALA A 179 -3.66 10.05 12.02
C ALA A 179 -4.21 10.46 13.39
N ILE A 180 -5.47 10.92 13.45
CA ILE A 180 -6.14 11.23 14.72
C ILE A 180 -6.25 9.96 15.56
N ARG A 181 -6.68 8.86 14.97
CA ARG A 181 -6.84 7.58 15.66
C ARG A 181 -5.50 7.05 16.18
N ASP A 182 -4.43 7.14 15.41
CA ASP A 182 -3.08 6.74 15.83
C ASP A 182 -2.57 7.55 17.04
N CYS A 183 -2.88 8.86 17.09
CA CYS A 183 -2.62 9.68 18.29
C CYS A 183 -3.38 9.16 19.50
N LEU A 184 -4.66 8.83 19.36
CA LEU A 184 -5.49 8.33 20.45
C LEU A 184 -5.00 6.97 20.96
N ASP A 185 -4.67 6.05 20.04
CA ASP A 185 -4.14 4.73 20.37
C ASP A 185 -2.78 4.81 21.07
N GLY A 186 -1.97 5.84 20.77
CA GLY A 186 -0.70 6.13 21.41
C GLY A 186 -0.78 7.03 22.64
N GLU A 187 -2.00 7.34 23.16
CA GLU A 187 -2.22 8.27 24.28
C GLU A 187 -1.55 9.64 24.06
N LYS A 188 -1.63 10.17 22.82
CA LYS A 188 -1.08 11.48 22.42
C LYS A 188 -2.17 12.51 22.26
N LEU A 189 -1.82 13.76 22.44
CA LEU A 189 -2.73 14.89 22.23
C LEU A 189 -2.78 15.24 20.73
N SER A 190 -3.96 15.55 20.24
CA SER A 190 -4.15 16.06 18.88
C SER A 190 -5.03 17.29 18.87
N LEU A 191 -4.60 18.33 18.15
CA LEU A 191 -5.38 19.53 17.88
C LEU A 191 -5.61 19.60 16.37
N VAL A 192 -6.86 19.61 15.95
CA VAL A 192 -7.23 19.67 14.53
C VAL A 192 -7.75 21.05 14.21
N VAL A 193 -7.17 21.71 13.22
CA VAL A 193 -7.49 23.07 12.80
C VAL A 193 -7.48 23.20 11.27
N THR A 194 -8.10 24.23 10.75
CA THR A 194 -7.95 24.60 9.33
C THR A 194 -6.62 25.37 9.12
N ASN A 195 -6.19 25.50 7.86
CA ASN A 195 -4.99 26.28 7.54
C ASN A 195 -5.11 27.77 7.96
N THR A 196 -6.32 28.35 7.89
CA THR A 196 -6.58 29.74 8.30
C THR A 196 -6.52 29.94 9.81
N GLU A 197 -6.74 28.90 10.61
CA GLU A 197 -6.74 28.95 12.06
C GLU A 197 -5.39 28.58 12.68
N LEU A 198 -4.45 28.07 11.89
CA LEU A 198 -3.16 27.55 12.39
C LEU A 198 -2.42 28.59 13.26
N SER A 199 -2.30 29.84 12.81
CA SER A 199 -1.60 30.88 13.57
C SER A 199 -2.26 31.17 14.92
N ALA A 200 -3.58 31.25 14.97
CA ALA A 200 -4.33 31.43 16.21
C ALA A 200 -4.17 30.24 17.14
N ALA A 201 -4.23 29.03 16.59
CA ALA A 201 -4.01 27.80 17.33
C ALA A 201 -2.62 27.74 17.97
N LEU A 202 -1.56 27.97 17.20
CA LEU A 202 -0.17 27.98 17.71
C LEU A 202 0.03 29.01 18.83
N ASN A 203 -0.57 30.18 18.69
CA ASN A 203 -0.47 31.24 19.69
C ASN A 203 -1.28 30.96 20.97
N SER A 204 -2.28 30.11 20.91
CA SER A 204 -3.11 29.73 22.08
C SER A 204 -2.50 28.62 22.93
N LEU A 205 -1.50 27.91 22.41
CA LEU A 205 -0.86 26.81 23.11
C LEU A 205 0.11 27.33 24.20
N LYS A 206 0.10 26.68 25.37
CA LYS A 206 1.04 26.98 26.47
C LYS A 206 2.48 26.53 26.16
N ARG A 207 2.65 25.59 25.25
CA ARG A 207 3.94 25.11 24.74
C ARG A 207 3.85 24.86 23.23
N PRO A 208 4.96 24.95 22.49
CA PRO A 208 4.97 24.56 21.11
C PRO A 208 4.51 23.10 20.91
N PRO A 209 3.83 22.77 19.81
CA PRO A 209 3.53 21.38 19.49
C PRO A 209 4.82 20.63 19.13
N ASP A 210 4.81 19.33 19.34
CA ASP A 210 5.94 18.46 19.02
C ASP A 210 5.99 18.11 17.53
N LEU A 211 4.83 18.19 16.82
CA LEU A 211 4.74 17.94 15.38
C LEU A 211 3.56 18.72 14.79
N VAL A 212 3.77 19.29 13.60
CA VAL A 212 2.69 19.80 12.74
C VAL A 212 2.53 18.88 11.55
N VAL A 213 1.30 18.40 11.33
CA VAL A 213 0.94 17.54 10.17
C VAL A 213 -0.08 18.26 9.31
N CYS A 214 0.16 18.40 8.02
CA CYS A 214 -0.76 19.12 7.14
C CYS A 214 -1.13 18.34 5.89
N ASP A 215 -2.20 18.76 5.22
CA ASP A 215 -2.48 18.33 3.87
C ASP A 215 -1.43 18.90 2.90
N SER A 216 -1.04 18.09 1.91
CA SER A 216 -0.02 18.47 0.93
C SER A 216 -0.43 19.70 0.09
N GLN A 217 -1.73 19.97 -0.07
CA GLN A 217 -2.21 21.12 -0.82
C GLN A 217 -1.89 22.44 -0.15
N VAL A 218 -1.82 22.48 1.18
CA VAL A 218 -1.55 23.68 1.98
C VAL A 218 -0.13 23.72 2.58
N VAL A 219 0.73 22.76 2.19
CA VAL A 219 2.05 22.57 2.82
C VAL A 219 2.93 23.83 2.72
N HIS A 220 2.87 24.58 1.63
CA HIS A 220 3.65 25.82 1.48
C HIS A 220 3.18 26.90 2.44
N GLU A 221 1.88 27.08 2.63
CA GLU A 221 1.29 28.03 3.58
C GLU A 221 1.64 27.64 5.02
N VAL A 222 1.41 26.37 5.37
CA VAL A 222 1.71 25.81 6.71
C VAL A 222 3.20 25.95 7.02
N ASN A 223 4.08 25.72 6.04
CA ASN A 223 5.52 25.92 6.21
C ASN A 223 5.89 27.35 6.59
N ARG A 224 5.21 28.34 6.02
CA ARG A 224 5.45 29.76 6.34
C ARG A 224 4.96 30.14 7.73
N LEU A 225 3.85 29.53 8.18
CA LEU A 225 3.20 29.84 9.46
C LEU A 225 3.80 29.06 10.63
N THR A 226 4.45 27.92 10.37
CA THR A 226 5.04 27.08 11.40
C THR A 226 6.47 27.51 11.71
N PRO A 227 6.83 27.89 12.95
CA PRO A 227 8.19 28.22 13.35
C PRO A 227 9.21 27.14 12.96
N LEU A 228 10.43 27.52 12.58
CA LEU A 228 11.47 26.59 12.10
C LEU A 228 11.85 25.50 13.12
N GLY A 229 11.75 25.80 14.40
CA GLY A 229 12.05 24.85 15.49
C GLY A 229 10.98 23.77 15.71
N ILE A 230 9.83 23.87 15.04
CA ILE A 230 8.76 22.88 15.15
C ILE A 230 8.85 21.93 13.95
N PRO A 231 9.03 20.62 14.17
CA PRO A 231 9.00 19.62 13.10
C PRO A 231 7.66 19.63 12.38
N MET A 232 7.69 19.41 11.07
CA MET A 232 6.47 19.31 10.27
C MET A 232 6.54 18.21 9.22
N THR A 233 5.40 17.63 8.91
CA THR A 233 5.25 16.65 7.83
C THR A 233 3.87 16.77 7.17
N THR A 234 3.57 15.89 6.22
CA THR A 234 2.25 15.85 5.58
C THR A 234 1.57 14.49 5.79
N PHE A 235 0.23 14.47 5.75
CA PHE A 235 -0.52 13.20 5.77
C PHE A 235 -0.06 12.25 4.66
N SER A 236 0.29 12.77 3.48
CA SER A 236 0.83 11.97 2.38
C SER A 236 2.17 11.30 2.70
N ILE A 237 3.07 11.98 3.43
CA ILE A 237 4.35 11.40 3.84
C ILE A 237 4.13 10.35 4.94
N LEU A 238 3.25 10.62 5.90
CA LEU A 238 2.84 9.62 6.90
C LEU A 238 2.28 8.35 6.23
N MET A 239 1.38 8.51 5.27
CA MET A 239 0.83 7.38 4.51
C MET A 239 1.88 6.66 3.66
N ALA A 240 2.85 7.39 3.10
CA ALA A 240 3.98 6.80 2.37
C ALA A 240 4.85 5.91 3.27
N ARG A 241 5.08 6.33 4.50
CA ARG A 241 5.76 5.55 5.54
C ARG A 241 4.92 4.34 5.96
N PHE A 242 3.64 4.55 6.21
CA PHE A 242 2.72 3.51 6.67
C PHE A 242 2.51 2.41 5.64
N LYS A 243 2.31 2.77 4.37
CA LYS A 243 2.00 1.80 3.29
C LYS A 243 3.17 1.43 2.39
N GLY A 244 4.22 2.25 2.33
CA GLY A 244 5.29 2.09 1.36
C GLY A 244 6.67 1.93 1.98
N ASP A 245 7.67 2.26 1.16
CA ASP A 245 9.07 2.46 1.54
C ASP A 245 9.39 3.95 1.40
N LEU A 246 9.46 4.63 2.55
CA LEU A 246 9.62 6.08 2.57
C LEU A 246 10.96 6.52 1.97
N SER A 247 12.03 5.75 2.18
CA SER A 247 13.36 6.09 1.67
C SER A 247 13.43 5.96 0.15
N LEU A 248 12.85 4.91 -0.43
CA LEU A 248 12.75 4.77 -1.89
C LEU A 248 11.90 5.89 -2.51
N LEU A 249 10.77 6.22 -1.90
CA LEU A 249 9.91 7.30 -2.38
C LEU A 249 10.57 8.68 -2.24
N ALA A 250 11.40 8.89 -1.22
CA ALA A 250 12.19 10.12 -1.03
C ALA A 250 13.29 10.26 -2.11
N ARG A 251 14.01 9.18 -2.43
CA ARG A 251 14.94 9.15 -3.58
C ARG A 251 14.22 9.49 -4.88
N GLY A 252 13.05 8.86 -5.12
CA GLY A 252 12.24 9.16 -6.30
C GLY A 252 11.80 10.62 -6.37
N ALA A 253 11.48 11.26 -5.25
CA ALA A 253 11.15 12.68 -5.21
C ALA A 253 12.36 13.58 -5.55
N ALA A 254 13.56 13.23 -5.08
CA ALA A 254 14.80 13.93 -5.43
C ALA A 254 15.07 13.82 -6.94
N ALA A 255 14.82 12.65 -7.54
CA ALA A 255 14.99 12.43 -8.97
C ALA A 255 14.12 13.35 -9.85
N LEU A 256 12.98 13.84 -9.35
CA LEU A 256 12.14 14.80 -10.08
C LEU A 256 12.87 16.10 -10.44
N LYS A 257 13.92 16.50 -9.70
CA LYS A 257 14.77 17.65 -10.06
C LYS A 257 15.52 17.48 -11.37
N ARG A 258 15.69 16.26 -11.84
CA ARG A 258 16.40 15.94 -13.07
C ARG A 258 15.51 15.92 -14.31
N LEU A 259 14.20 16.11 -14.12
CA LEU A 259 13.25 16.19 -15.23
C LEU A 259 13.58 17.38 -16.14
N LYS A 260 13.54 17.12 -17.45
CA LYS A 260 13.74 18.11 -18.50
C LYS A 260 12.48 18.22 -19.36
N PRO A 261 12.26 19.34 -20.06
CA PRO A 261 11.18 19.44 -21.03
C PRO A 261 11.21 18.28 -22.05
N GLY A 262 10.04 17.66 -22.29
CA GLY A 262 9.90 16.53 -23.18
C GLY A 262 10.06 15.15 -22.51
N ASP A 263 10.47 15.06 -21.24
CA ASP A 263 10.56 13.80 -20.53
C ASP A 263 9.18 13.15 -20.31
N ASP A 264 9.15 11.82 -20.36
CA ASP A 264 7.96 11.02 -20.11
C ASP A 264 7.79 10.75 -18.62
N VAL A 265 6.62 11.12 -18.06
CA VAL A 265 6.28 10.93 -16.64
C VAL A 265 4.96 10.17 -16.53
N LEU A 266 4.94 9.14 -15.69
CA LEU A 266 3.72 8.39 -15.41
C LEU A 266 3.11 8.87 -14.09
N ILE A 267 1.86 9.33 -14.14
CA ILE A 267 1.01 9.52 -12.97
C ILE A 267 0.17 8.27 -12.77
N GLN A 268 0.30 7.66 -11.60
CA GLN A 268 -0.38 6.40 -11.31
C GLN A 268 -1.40 6.54 -10.19
N GLU A 269 -2.65 6.21 -10.49
CA GLU A 269 -3.78 6.25 -9.57
C GLU A 269 -4.20 4.83 -9.16
N ALA A 270 -4.42 4.62 -7.85
CA ALA A 270 -4.85 3.31 -7.33
C ALA A 270 -6.36 3.03 -7.51
N CYS A 271 -7.14 4.06 -7.82
CA CYS A 271 -8.59 3.96 -8.00
C CYS A 271 -9.02 4.69 -9.27
N SER A 272 -10.16 4.30 -9.81
CA SER A 272 -10.84 5.02 -10.89
C SER A 272 -11.90 5.94 -10.26
N HIS A 273 -11.49 7.13 -9.83
CA HIS A 273 -12.44 8.16 -9.39
C HIS A 273 -12.80 9.10 -10.55
N HIS A 274 -13.97 9.70 -10.48
CA HIS A 274 -14.34 10.72 -11.47
C HIS A 274 -13.50 11.97 -11.24
N PRO A 275 -12.73 12.44 -12.25
CA PRO A 275 -11.91 13.64 -12.13
C PRO A 275 -12.80 14.85 -11.82
N GLN A 276 -12.45 15.59 -10.78
CA GLN A 276 -13.09 16.88 -10.47
C GLN A 276 -12.35 18.02 -11.19
N LYS A 277 -12.98 19.20 -11.25
CA LYS A 277 -12.40 20.39 -11.93
C LYS A 277 -11.01 20.81 -11.42
N ASP A 278 -10.64 20.42 -10.18
CA ASP A 278 -9.36 20.71 -9.53
C ASP A 278 -8.61 19.46 -9.10
N ASP A 279 -8.69 18.40 -9.89
CA ASP A 279 -8.05 17.11 -9.59
C ASP A 279 -6.54 17.26 -9.39
N ILE A 280 -6.05 16.70 -8.26
CA ILE A 280 -4.64 16.81 -7.86
C ILE A 280 -3.75 16.10 -8.87
N GLY A 281 -4.09 14.87 -9.24
CA GLY A 281 -3.29 14.02 -10.11
C GLY A 281 -3.29 14.47 -11.56
N ARG A 282 -4.44 14.97 -12.05
CA ARG A 282 -4.63 15.23 -13.48
C ARG A 282 -4.44 16.70 -13.88
N ILE A 283 -4.49 17.63 -12.92
CA ILE A 283 -4.40 19.08 -13.20
C ILE A 283 -3.30 19.75 -12.40
N LYS A 284 -3.33 19.64 -11.07
CA LYS A 284 -2.40 20.40 -10.20
C LYS A 284 -0.97 19.85 -10.31
N LEU A 285 -0.82 18.53 -10.20
CA LEU A 285 0.49 17.87 -10.22
C LEU A 285 1.19 18.02 -11.57
N PRO A 286 0.54 17.79 -12.75
CA PRO A 286 1.13 18.08 -14.04
C PRO A 286 1.72 19.48 -14.15
N ARG A 287 0.94 20.50 -13.77
CA ARG A 287 1.41 21.92 -13.79
C ARG A 287 2.62 22.15 -12.90
N LEU A 288 2.65 21.53 -11.71
CA LEU A 288 3.79 21.64 -10.79
C LEU A 288 5.04 20.94 -11.34
N LEU A 289 4.88 19.77 -11.97
CA LEU A 289 5.98 19.03 -12.57
C LEU A 289 6.55 19.75 -13.79
N CYS A 290 5.71 20.27 -14.69
CA CYS A 290 6.14 21.08 -15.82
C CYS A 290 6.91 22.34 -15.35
N LYS A 291 6.44 23.00 -14.28
CA LYS A 291 7.16 24.12 -13.69
C LYS A 291 8.51 23.71 -13.12
N LEU A 292 8.59 22.53 -12.46
CA LEU A 292 9.83 21.99 -11.91
C LEU A 292 10.84 21.64 -13.00
N ALA A 293 10.37 21.07 -14.12
CA ALA A 293 11.19 20.69 -15.28
C ALA A 293 11.62 21.90 -16.15
N GLY A 294 11.00 23.06 -15.93
CA GLY A 294 11.26 24.27 -16.73
C GLY A 294 10.59 24.27 -18.12
N GLY A 295 9.63 23.38 -18.37
CA GLY A 295 8.86 23.30 -19.62
C GLY A 295 7.87 22.13 -19.61
N GLU A 296 7.25 21.86 -20.77
CA GLU A 296 6.25 20.83 -20.93
C GLU A 296 6.84 19.42 -20.79
N LEU A 297 6.09 18.53 -20.14
CA LEU A 297 6.39 17.11 -19.96
C LEU A 297 5.36 16.26 -20.71
N ASN A 298 5.75 15.06 -21.14
CA ASN A 298 4.83 14.07 -21.69
C ASN A 298 4.22 13.27 -20.51
N ILE A 299 3.03 13.67 -20.06
CA ILE A 299 2.41 13.05 -18.88
C ILE A 299 1.36 12.04 -19.30
N SER A 300 1.58 10.79 -18.90
CA SER A 300 0.62 9.71 -19.01
C SER A 300 -0.07 9.46 -17.67
N VAL A 301 -1.36 9.12 -17.68
CA VAL A 301 -2.11 8.78 -16.47
C VAL A 301 -2.63 7.35 -16.57
N ALA A 302 -2.26 6.51 -15.62
CA ALA A 302 -2.80 5.15 -15.48
C ALA A 302 -3.61 5.06 -14.18
N ALA A 303 -4.88 4.63 -14.29
CA ALA A 303 -5.77 4.49 -13.14
C ALA A 303 -6.27 3.05 -13.00
N GLY A 304 -6.39 2.57 -11.77
CA GLY A 304 -6.96 1.27 -11.45
C GLY A 304 -6.19 0.50 -10.37
N LYS A 305 -6.84 -0.56 -9.89
CA LYS A 305 -6.23 -1.48 -8.91
C LYS A 305 -5.18 -2.39 -9.55
N GLU A 306 -5.35 -2.72 -10.83
CA GLU A 306 -4.40 -3.52 -11.58
C GLU A 306 -3.17 -2.68 -11.90
N PHE A 307 -2.03 -3.20 -11.49
CA PHE A 307 -0.74 -2.56 -11.77
C PHE A 307 -0.17 -3.18 -13.05
N THR A 308 -0.30 -2.46 -14.14
CA THR A 308 0.47 -2.76 -15.35
C THR A 308 1.69 -1.86 -15.36
N PHE A 309 2.84 -2.39 -15.00
CA PHE A 309 4.09 -1.69 -15.21
C PHE A 309 4.43 -1.83 -16.69
N TYR A 310 4.24 -0.75 -17.43
CA TYR A 310 4.68 -0.71 -18.82
C TYR A 310 6.20 -0.55 -18.83
N PRO A 311 6.94 -1.37 -19.60
CA PRO A 311 8.39 -1.22 -19.77
C PRO A 311 8.73 0.00 -20.66
N GLN A 312 7.94 1.03 -20.63
CA GLN A 312 8.22 2.31 -21.31
C GLN A 312 9.26 3.07 -20.49
N PRO A 313 10.14 3.80 -21.12
CA PRO A 313 11.23 4.54 -20.45
C PRO A 313 10.69 5.81 -19.76
N TYR A 314 9.78 5.65 -18.79
CA TYR A 314 9.40 6.79 -17.96
C TYR A 314 10.61 7.27 -17.15
N LYS A 315 10.82 8.57 -17.14
CA LYS A 315 11.87 9.20 -16.31
C LYS A 315 11.47 9.24 -14.84
N ALA A 316 10.18 9.23 -14.54
CA ALA A 316 9.66 9.12 -13.17
C ALA A 316 8.23 8.58 -13.15
N VAL A 317 7.88 7.92 -12.05
CA VAL A 317 6.51 7.54 -11.70
C VAL A 317 6.08 8.34 -10.48
N VAL A 318 4.90 8.98 -10.55
CA VAL A 318 4.30 9.69 -9.42
C VAL A 318 2.99 9.00 -9.04
N HIS A 319 3.01 8.24 -7.96
CA HIS A 319 1.88 7.43 -7.50
C HIS A 319 0.98 8.23 -6.56
N CYS A 320 -0.35 8.03 -6.61
CA CYS A 320 -1.26 8.59 -5.62
C CYS A 320 -1.00 8.01 -4.22
N GLY A 321 -1.67 8.54 -3.19
CA GLY A 321 -1.52 8.08 -1.79
C GLY A 321 -1.93 6.62 -1.54
N GLY A 322 -2.58 5.96 -2.51
CA GLY A 322 -2.92 4.53 -2.43
C GLY A 322 -3.87 4.19 -1.28
N CYS A 323 -4.81 5.07 -0.95
CA CYS A 323 -5.72 4.89 0.18
C CYS A 323 -6.58 3.61 0.07
N VAL A 324 -6.90 3.18 -1.16
CA VAL A 324 -7.76 2.01 -1.45
C VAL A 324 -6.99 0.70 -1.68
N ILE A 325 -5.67 0.72 -1.65
CA ILE A 325 -4.84 -0.48 -1.83
C ILE A 325 -4.14 -0.85 -0.52
N THR A 326 -3.80 -2.13 -0.38
CA THR A 326 -3.09 -2.64 0.80
C THR A 326 -1.61 -2.21 0.80
N ARG A 327 -0.94 -2.34 1.97
CA ARG A 327 0.51 -2.12 2.08
C ARG A 327 1.28 -3.06 1.14
N GLY A 328 0.91 -4.33 1.06
CA GLY A 328 1.54 -5.30 0.17
C GLY A 328 1.48 -4.87 -1.30
N GLN A 329 0.32 -4.40 -1.75
CA GLN A 329 0.14 -3.88 -3.11
C GLN A 329 0.99 -2.63 -3.39
N MET A 330 1.05 -1.69 -2.44
CA MET A 330 1.90 -0.50 -2.59
C MET A 330 3.37 -0.87 -2.68
N LEU A 331 3.86 -1.74 -1.80
CA LEU A 331 5.26 -2.22 -1.82
C LEU A 331 5.59 -2.97 -3.11
N ALA A 332 4.66 -3.77 -3.65
CA ALA A 332 4.85 -4.45 -4.93
C ALA A 332 5.04 -3.44 -6.08
N ARG A 333 4.25 -2.37 -6.11
CA ARG A 333 4.38 -1.28 -7.10
C ARG A 333 5.71 -0.55 -6.98
N ILE A 334 6.11 -0.19 -5.77
CA ILE A 334 7.39 0.49 -5.50
C ILE A 334 8.56 -0.39 -5.96
N ARG A 335 8.54 -1.68 -5.61
CA ARG A 335 9.59 -2.64 -6.01
C ARG A 335 9.65 -2.86 -7.52
N ALA A 336 8.49 -2.94 -8.19
CA ALA A 336 8.45 -3.09 -9.64
C ALA A 336 9.06 -1.87 -10.35
N ALA A 337 8.77 -0.65 -9.90
CA ALA A 337 9.38 0.56 -10.41
C ALA A 337 10.90 0.57 -10.16
N ALA A 338 11.34 0.27 -8.93
CA ALA A 338 12.75 0.21 -8.58
C ALA A 338 13.52 -0.85 -9.39
N ALA A 339 12.93 -2.04 -9.60
CA ALA A 339 13.53 -3.11 -10.39
C ALA A 339 13.73 -2.75 -11.86
N SER A 340 12.90 -1.84 -12.41
CA SER A 340 13.06 -1.32 -13.77
C SER A 340 13.98 -0.10 -13.86
N GLY A 341 14.58 0.32 -12.74
CA GLY A 341 15.42 1.52 -12.70
C GLY A 341 14.63 2.84 -12.80
N CYS A 342 13.29 2.80 -12.73
CA CYS A 342 12.48 4.00 -12.82
C CYS A 342 12.24 4.60 -11.43
N PRO A 343 12.63 5.87 -11.17
CA PRO A 343 12.35 6.54 -9.92
C PRO A 343 10.83 6.63 -9.66
N ILE A 344 10.41 6.27 -8.45
CA ILE A 344 9.00 6.36 -8.02
C ILE A 344 8.87 7.22 -6.77
N THR A 345 7.88 8.11 -6.76
CA THR A 345 7.49 8.90 -5.59
C THR A 345 5.97 8.99 -5.48
N ASN A 346 5.47 9.68 -4.44
CA ASN A 346 4.04 9.92 -4.31
C ASN A 346 3.65 11.40 -4.54
N TYR A 347 2.34 11.64 -4.69
CA TYR A 347 1.77 12.97 -4.92
C TYR A 347 2.26 14.01 -3.90
N GLY A 348 2.18 13.69 -2.61
CA GLY A 348 2.52 14.65 -1.56
C GLY A 348 4.01 15.01 -1.54
N MET A 349 4.89 14.04 -1.77
CA MET A 349 6.32 14.31 -1.89
C MET A 349 6.64 15.11 -3.15
N ALA A 350 6.01 14.78 -4.28
CA ALA A 350 6.17 15.53 -5.52
C ALA A 350 5.71 16.99 -5.37
N ILE A 351 4.58 17.22 -4.69
CA ILE A 351 4.09 18.56 -4.38
C ILE A 351 5.06 19.29 -3.45
N SER A 352 5.48 18.65 -2.35
CA SER A 352 6.43 19.25 -1.39
C SER A 352 7.78 19.57 -2.05
N MET A 353 8.23 18.72 -2.98
CA MET A 353 9.44 18.93 -3.77
C MET A 353 9.30 20.13 -4.69
N ALA A 354 8.22 20.20 -5.48
CA ALA A 354 7.97 21.31 -6.39
C ALA A 354 7.79 22.66 -5.68
N GLN A 355 7.35 22.62 -4.41
CA GLN A 355 7.21 23.81 -3.56
C GLN A 355 8.45 24.12 -2.70
N GLY A 356 9.52 23.33 -2.81
CA GLY A 356 10.78 23.57 -2.12
C GLY A 356 10.76 23.31 -0.61
N VAL A 357 9.79 22.54 -0.10
CA VAL A 357 9.61 22.27 1.34
C VAL A 357 9.85 20.81 1.73
N LEU A 358 10.22 19.94 0.78
CA LEU A 358 10.32 18.50 1.03
C LEU A 358 11.37 18.15 2.10
N GLN A 359 12.52 18.82 2.10
CA GLN A 359 13.55 18.59 3.11
C GLN A 359 13.02 18.80 4.53
N ARG A 360 12.25 19.87 4.74
CA ARG A 360 11.63 20.16 6.04
C ARG A 360 10.56 19.15 6.40
N THR A 361 9.71 18.74 5.45
CA THR A 361 8.65 17.77 5.69
C THR A 361 9.17 16.33 5.89
N LEU A 362 10.40 16.05 5.47
CA LEU A 362 11.12 14.81 5.77
C LEU A 362 11.94 14.86 7.07
N SER A 363 12.10 16.03 7.70
CA SER A 363 12.92 16.15 8.91
C SER A 363 12.53 15.22 10.07
N PRO A 364 11.25 14.83 10.26
CA PRO A 364 10.89 13.82 11.26
C PRO A 364 11.37 12.39 10.93
N PHE A 365 11.91 12.16 9.71
CA PHE A 365 12.30 10.84 9.19
C PHE A 365 13.77 10.83 8.74
N PRO A 366 14.74 10.66 9.67
CA PRO A 366 16.16 10.86 9.35
C PRO A 366 16.71 9.97 8.22
N GLU A 367 16.22 8.73 8.11
CA GLU A 367 16.64 7.79 7.05
C GLU A 367 16.16 8.24 5.66
N ALA A 368 14.90 8.65 5.58
CA ALA A 368 14.32 9.14 4.33
C ALA A 368 14.91 10.48 3.92
N LEU A 369 15.19 11.35 4.89
CA LEU A 369 15.87 12.62 4.63
C LEU A 369 17.28 12.39 4.08
N ARG A 370 18.07 11.50 4.68
CA ARG A 370 19.39 11.10 4.14
C ARG A 370 19.27 10.56 2.72
N ALA A 371 18.35 9.63 2.49
CA ALA A 371 18.15 9.04 1.17
C ALA A 371 17.80 10.10 0.11
N PHE A 372 17.02 11.10 0.48
CA PHE A 372 16.69 12.25 -0.35
C PHE A 372 17.92 13.12 -0.66
N GLU A 373 18.73 13.46 0.35
CA GLU A 373 19.91 14.31 0.23
C GLU A 373 21.03 13.62 -0.58
N GLU A 374 21.27 12.31 -0.36
CA GLU A 374 22.19 11.49 -1.13
C GLU A 374 21.84 11.48 -2.62
N GLU A 375 20.54 11.29 -2.93
CA GLU A 375 20.08 11.29 -4.32
C GLU A 375 20.19 12.67 -4.99
N LEU A 376 19.97 13.76 -4.23
CA LEU A 376 20.18 15.11 -4.72
C LEU A 376 21.64 15.43 -5.01
N ALA A 377 22.55 14.87 -4.20
CA ALA A 377 24.00 15.07 -4.34
C ALA A 377 24.63 14.11 -5.36
N ALA A 378 23.93 13.09 -5.79
CA ALA A 378 24.43 12.12 -6.75
C ALA A 378 24.89 12.82 -8.06
N PRO A 379 26.11 12.56 -8.55
CA PRO A 379 26.59 13.18 -9.77
C PRO A 379 25.67 12.80 -10.93
N HIS A 380 25.34 13.78 -11.75
CA HIS A 380 24.57 13.57 -12.97
C HIS A 380 25.38 12.65 -13.88
N GLY A 381 24.91 11.43 -14.13
CA GLY A 381 25.47 10.64 -15.20
C GLY A 381 25.45 11.49 -16.47
N ALA A 382 26.62 11.71 -17.04
CA ALA A 382 26.72 12.30 -18.37
C ALA A 382 26.05 11.32 -19.34
N ASP A 383 24.87 11.70 -19.84
CA ASP A 383 24.29 11.13 -21.07
C ASP A 383 24.97 11.70 -22.29
#